data_b70baa133a0d1a21b649fa52b013842d
#
_entry.id   b70baa133a0d1a21b649fa52b013842d
#
_cell.length_a   1.000
_cell.length_b   1.000
_cell.length_c   1.000
_cell.angle_alpha   90.00
_cell.angle_beta   90.00
_cell.angle_gamma   90.00
#
_symmetry.space_group_name_H-M   'P 1'
#
loop_
_entity.id
_entity.type
_entity.pdbx_description
1 polymer ?
#
loop_
_entity_poly.entity_id
_entity_poly.type
_entity_poly.pdbx_seq_one_letter_code
_entity_poly.pdbx_strand_id
1 'polypeptide(L)'
;MKKKLYYIVWLFAVLFIVGCEDLEDTYDEYAGNGRIHYVGKCSNLEVLPGWKRLKVKWKGNLDANIDHVKVTWKAESDSESHVLFLRPKDVVENNNLVDSCYLENLANAVYTVTVSNISVDSTESIVESAYARPYTESHEDLQTFTRGIINFYPLNGRLAVILDDVNENISEMNLVYWGSDGEQHTWNIKEHMGLRLSLFGEIDFGRDYYFLIPGEGEPGIDFSKEIKIQRKGKLPNCIDEINFEDATLLKDEQVWSAGFSQLLLKQYGGVTDEIINSVETIELDYDMASFQDLLYFPNLKKVILGKNRYMIDGYTSMNVSTTDVYKGLLTLQFLKDSREGFTVERYNNHYFGNDFESVSITTMEFMGKIKPGLLSEMKNTNTLPKVVPLDTTGWEVTCTDTVYNGYKTNGAANLLIDDPKFYFEPGLTSSVKVFEVKFDMKKTMVVKGFKIVQPTQGTQTDIKYLLPSLKIEVSKDGYEWENATYENGGINIGNTPGETTFIYVPEVLQKSVQYVRLTIVNQYVNATSDGSPLFSLRLGAFIPF
;
A
#
# COMPACT_ATOMS: atom_id res chain seq x y z
N MET A 1 -48.56 -86.41 -4.10
CA MET A 1 -47.88 -85.11 -4.38
C MET A 1 -48.63 -84.23 -5.40
N LYS A 2 -49.39 -84.80 -6.30
CA LYS A 2 -50.07 -83.97 -7.39
C LYS A 2 -51.22 -83.04 -6.88
N LYS A 3 -51.90 -83.41 -5.78
CA LYS A 3 -52.99 -82.55 -5.26
C LYS A 3 -52.53 -81.29 -4.49
N LYS A 4 -51.34 -81.26 -3.90
CA LYS A 4 -50.78 -80.06 -3.23
C LYS A 4 -50.27 -79.01 -4.19
N LEU A 5 -49.85 -79.40 -5.41
CA LEU A 5 -49.41 -78.46 -6.44
C LEU A 5 -50.59 -77.70 -7.04
N TYR A 6 -51.76 -78.27 -7.17
CA TYR A 6 -52.96 -77.60 -7.64
C TYR A 6 -53.45 -76.49 -6.71
N TYR A 7 -53.33 -76.67 -5.41
CA TYR A 7 -53.70 -75.64 -4.44
C TYR A 7 -52.72 -74.46 -4.44
N ILE A 8 -51.43 -74.68 -4.70
CA ILE A 8 -50.39 -73.64 -4.80
C ILE A 8 -50.59 -72.84 -6.05
N VAL A 9 -50.87 -73.48 -7.20
CA VAL A 9 -51.15 -72.82 -8.46
C VAL A 9 -52.48 -72.02 -8.36
N TRP A 10 -53.49 -72.55 -7.68
CA TRP A 10 -54.76 -71.83 -7.47
C TRP A 10 -54.61 -70.64 -6.53
N LEU A 11 -53.79 -70.73 -5.51
CA LEU A 11 -53.47 -69.71 -4.57
C LEU A 11 -52.68 -68.57 -5.26
N PHE A 12 -51.74 -68.88 -6.19
CA PHE A 12 -51.03 -67.94 -7.01
C PHE A 12 -51.96 -67.27 -8.07
N ALA A 13 -52.90 -67.97 -8.61
CA ALA A 13 -53.85 -67.41 -9.56
C ALA A 13 -54.84 -66.45 -8.92
N VAL A 14 -55.23 -66.66 -7.66
CA VAL A 14 -56.12 -65.77 -6.91
C VAL A 14 -55.34 -64.51 -6.46
N LEU A 15 -54.02 -64.60 -6.18
CA LEU A 15 -53.15 -63.46 -5.84
C LEU A 15 -52.92 -62.49 -7.01
N PHE A 16 -53.06 -62.99 -8.26
CA PHE A 16 -52.96 -62.12 -9.46
C PHE A 16 -54.26 -61.38 -9.82
N ILE A 17 -55.39 -61.71 -9.22
CA ILE A 17 -56.71 -61.08 -9.50
C ILE A 17 -57.00 -59.92 -8.53
N VAL A 18 -56.32 -59.84 -7.40
CA VAL A 18 -56.57 -58.79 -6.36
C VAL A 18 -55.56 -57.66 -6.45
N GLY A 19 -54.63 -57.68 -7.43
CA GLY A 19 -53.53 -56.72 -7.56
C GLY A 19 -53.62 -55.72 -8.67
N CYS A 20 -54.78 -55.49 -9.23
CA CYS A 20 -55.00 -54.40 -10.14
C CYS A 20 -56.07 -53.46 -9.58
N GLU A 21 -55.72 -52.77 -8.50
CA GLU A 21 -56.27 -51.42 -8.39
C GLU A 21 -55.56 -50.57 -9.45
N ASP A 22 -56.36 -49.99 -10.30
CA ASP A 22 -55.90 -49.16 -11.40
C ASP A 22 -55.07 -48.03 -10.76
N LEU A 23 -53.79 -47.94 -11.17
CA LEU A 23 -52.89 -46.88 -10.72
C LEU A 23 -53.45 -45.49 -11.07
N GLU A 24 -54.39 -45.48 -12.01
CA GLU A 24 -55.11 -44.26 -12.39
C GLU A 24 -56.15 -43.83 -11.37
N ASP A 25 -56.87 -44.78 -10.69
CA ASP A 25 -57.88 -44.44 -9.69
C ASP A 25 -57.28 -43.90 -8.37
N THR A 26 -56.07 -44.32 -8.00
CA THR A 26 -55.32 -43.75 -6.85
C THR A 26 -54.66 -42.41 -7.18
N TYR A 27 -54.43 -42.12 -8.44
CA TYR A 27 -53.86 -40.85 -8.88
C TYR A 27 -54.93 -39.74 -9.01
N ASP A 28 -56.16 -40.12 -9.38
CA ASP A 28 -57.28 -39.17 -9.53
C ASP A 28 -57.72 -38.57 -8.19
N GLU A 29 -57.56 -39.29 -7.06
CA GLU A 29 -57.88 -38.78 -5.72
C GLU A 29 -56.88 -37.70 -5.25
N TYR A 30 -55.64 -37.72 -5.78
CA TYR A 30 -54.57 -36.74 -5.48
C TYR A 30 -54.31 -35.73 -6.60
N ALA A 31 -54.83 -35.97 -7.81
CA ALA A 31 -54.55 -35.15 -8.98
C ALA A 31 -55.41 -33.90 -9.10
N GLY A 32 -56.40 -33.71 -8.21
CA GLY A 32 -57.35 -32.60 -8.35
C GLY A 32 -58.06 -32.60 -9.71
N ASN A 33 -59.03 -31.77 -9.91
CA ASN A 33 -59.89 -31.76 -11.09
C ASN A 33 -59.19 -31.13 -12.33
N GLY A 34 -58.06 -31.71 -12.79
CA GLY A 34 -57.47 -31.28 -14.04
C GLY A 34 -56.06 -31.78 -14.30
N ARG A 35 -55.61 -31.83 -15.55
CA ARG A 35 -54.22 -32.05 -15.94
C ARG A 35 -53.34 -30.99 -15.28
N ILE A 36 -52.32 -31.44 -14.52
CA ILE A 36 -51.32 -30.51 -14.01
C ILE A 36 -50.54 -29.98 -15.22
N HIS A 37 -50.81 -28.76 -15.58
CA HIS A 37 -50.06 -28.06 -16.62
C HIS A 37 -48.80 -27.47 -15.98
N TYR A 38 -47.65 -28.07 -16.31
CA TYR A 38 -46.36 -27.49 -15.93
C TYR A 38 -46.03 -26.34 -16.87
N VAL A 39 -45.91 -25.17 -16.33
CA VAL A 39 -45.47 -23.98 -17.07
C VAL A 39 -43.97 -24.08 -17.33
N GLY A 40 -43.56 -23.88 -18.58
CA GLY A 40 -42.14 -23.87 -18.93
C GLY A 40 -41.39 -22.82 -18.16
N LYS A 41 -40.29 -23.23 -17.48
CA LYS A 41 -39.47 -22.29 -16.69
C LYS A 41 -38.59 -21.40 -17.54
N CYS A 42 -38.21 -20.25 -17.05
CA CYS A 42 -37.05 -19.49 -17.52
C CYS A 42 -35.75 -20.28 -17.28
N SER A 43 -34.70 -19.98 -18.04
CA SER A 43 -33.39 -20.60 -17.88
C SER A 43 -32.28 -19.60 -18.14
N ASN A 44 -31.05 -19.94 -17.73
CA ASN A 44 -29.86 -19.12 -17.92
C ASN A 44 -30.05 -17.69 -17.37
N LEU A 45 -30.54 -17.59 -16.15
CA LEU A 45 -30.66 -16.31 -15.47
C LEU A 45 -29.29 -15.73 -15.20
N GLU A 46 -29.05 -14.55 -15.75
CA GLU A 46 -27.84 -13.75 -15.55
C GLU A 46 -28.27 -12.38 -15.00
N VAL A 47 -27.61 -11.94 -13.93
CA VAL A 47 -27.84 -10.63 -13.35
C VAL A 47 -26.54 -9.85 -13.36
N LEU A 48 -26.50 -8.79 -14.16
CA LEU A 48 -25.31 -7.99 -14.40
C LEU A 48 -25.40 -6.68 -13.61
N PRO A 49 -24.37 -6.34 -12.81
CA PRO A 49 -24.35 -5.09 -12.05
C PRO A 49 -24.16 -3.87 -12.96
N GLY A 50 -24.87 -2.81 -12.65
CA GLY A 50 -24.73 -1.50 -13.25
C GLY A 50 -24.69 -0.41 -12.18
N TRP A 51 -24.70 0.85 -12.59
CA TRP A 51 -24.70 1.99 -11.70
C TRP A 51 -26.10 2.22 -11.11
N LYS A 52 -26.25 1.93 -9.81
CA LYS A 52 -27.54 1.98 -9.08
C LYS A 52 -28.64 1.12 -9.71
N ARG A 53 -28.25 0.11 -10.51
CA ARG A 53 -29.19 -0.77 -11.20
C ARG A 53 -28.61 -2.15 -11.45
N LEU A 54 -29.49 -3.09 -11.76
CA LEU A 54 -29.14 -4.42 -12.20
C LEU A 54 -29.82 -4.69 -13.55
N LYS A 55 -29.09 -5.28 -14.49
CA LYS A 55 -29.67 -5.82 -15.72
C LYS A 55 -29.92 -7.31 -15.52
N VAL A 56 -31.18 -7.68 -15.52
CA VAL A 56 -31.61 -9.08 -15.42
C VAL A 56 -31.85 -9.59 -16.82
N LYS A 57 -31.22 -10.72 -17.17
CA LYS A 57 -31.29 -11.35 -18.48
C LYS A 57 -31.57 -12.83 -18.30
N TRP A 58 -32.49 -13.38 -19.08
CA TRP A 58 -32.85 -14.79 -19.02
C TRP A 58 -33.20 -15.32 -20.41
N LYS A 59 -33.11 -16.61 -20.55
CA LYS A 59 -33.62 -17.31 -21.73
C LYS A 59 -35.10 -17.60 -21.52
N GLY A 60 -35.94 -17.06 -22.39
CA GLY A 60 -37.37 -17.30 -22.41
C GLY A 60 -37.72 -18.72 -22.78
N ASN A 61 -38.96 -19.10 -22.55
CA ASN A 61 -39.55 -20.36 -22.95
C ASN A 61 -40.60 -20.12 -24.05
N LEU A 62 -40.64 -21.03 -25.05
CA LEU A 62 -41.59 -20.95 -26.16
C LEU A 62 -42.97 -21.53 -25.86
N ASP A 63 -43.29 -21.81 -24.60
CA ASP A 63 -44.60 -22.29 -24.19
C ASP A 63 -45.66 -21.22 -24.46
N ALA A 64 -46.64 -21.52 -25.34
CA ALA A 64 -47.69 -20.59 -25.74
C ALA A 64 -48.67 -20.24 -24.63
N ASN A 65 -48.65 -20.97 -23.51
CA ASN A 65 -49.50 -20.70 -22.35
C ASN A 65 -48.91 -19.62 -21.42
N ILE A 66 -47.68 -19.14 -21.64
CA ILE A 66 -47.07 -18.09 -20.82
C ILE A 66 -47.74 -16.75 -21.17
N ASP A 67 -48.36 -16.13 -20.17
CA ASP A 67 -48.96 -14.80 -20.29
C ASP A 67 -47.95 -13.70 -19.94
N HIS A 68 -47.17 -13.89 -18.84
CA HIS A 68 -46.15 -12.93 -18.44
C HIS A 68 -45.05 -13.56 -17.63
N VAL A 69 -43.94 -12.82 -17.55
CA VAL A 69 -42.74 -13.16 -16.75
C VAL A 69 -42.83 -12.33 -15.47
N LYS A 70 -42.66 -12.99 -14.35
CA LYS A 70 -42.59 -12.37 -13.01
C LYS A 70 -41.12 -12.27 -12.62
N VAL A 71 -40.62 -11.06 -12.42
CA VAL A 71 -39.29 -10.76 -11.87
C VAL A 71 -39.46 -10.26 -10.46
N THR A 72 -38.81 -10.90 -9.50
CA THR A 72 -38.86 -10.47 -8.11
C THR A 72 -37.46 -10.15 -7.64
N TRP A 73 -37.28 -9.10 -6.84
CA TRP A 73 -35.99 -8.81 -6.22
C TRP A 73 -36.17 -8.34 -4.79
N LYS A 74 -35.17 -8.66 -3.96
CA LYS A 74 -35.18 -8.35 -2.55
C LYS A 74 -33.73 -8.14 -2.07
N ALA A 75 -33.47 -7.03 -1.37
CA ALA A 75 -32.23 -6.86 -0.67
C ALA A 75 -32.18 -7.74 0.60
N GLU A 76 -31.00 -8.17 1.00
CA GLU A 76 -30.84 -8.98 2.23
C GLU A 76 -31.35 -8.25 3.48
N SER A 77 -31.25 -6.92 3.48
CA SER A 77 -31.73 -6.05 4.58
C SER A 77 -33.24 -5.82 4.61
N ASP A 78 -33.93 -6.12 3.52
CA ASP A 78 -35.35 -5.73 3.37
C ASP A 78 -36.28 -6.82 3.90
N SER A 79 -37.40 -6.39 4.47
CA SER A 79 -38.48 -7.31 4.87
C SER A 79 -39.36 -7.69 3.70
N GLU A 80 -39.53 -6.80 2.73
CA GLU A 80 -40.45 -6.94 1.60
C GLU A 80 -39.67 -7.18 0.29
N SER A 81 -40.30 -7.89 -0.65
CA SER A 81 -39.81 -8.11 -2.00
C SER A 81 -40.56 -7.23 -2.99
N HIS A 82 -39.84 -6.72 -3.96
CA HIS A 82 -40.37 -6.00 -5.10
C HIS A 82 -40.73 -6.98 -6.21
N VAL A 83 -41.74 -6.67 -6.99
CA VAL A 83 -42.25 -7.53 -8.07
C VAL A 83 -42.51 -6.69 -9.33
N LEU A 84 -42.08 -7.22 -10.47
CA LEU A 84 -42.34 -6.66 -11.79
C LEU A 84 -42.92 -7.74 -12.71
N PHE A 85 -43.99 -7.44 -13.39
CA PHE A 85 -44.61 -8.32 -14.40
C PHE A 85 -44.32 -7.78 -15.79
N LEU A 86 -43.80 -8.64 -16.66
CA LEU A 86 -43.42 -8.29 -18.02
C LEU A 86 -44.11 -9.23 -19.02
N ARG A 87 -44.51 -8.70 -20.16
CA ARG A 87 -44.91 -9.56 -21.28
C ARG A 87 -43.65 -10.17 -21.92
N PRO A 88 -43.68 -11.46 -22.28
CA PRO A 88 -42.59 -12.07 -23.01
C PRO A 88 -42.26 -11.28 -24.28
N LYS A 89 -40.98 -11.11 -24.56
CA LYS A 89 -40.48 -10.47 -25.78
C LYS A 89 -39.91 -11.51 -26.72
N ASP A 90 -40.20 -11.38 -27.99
CA ASP A 90 -39.67 -12.24 -29.04
C ASP A 90 -38.30 -11.75 -29.54
N VAL A 91 -37.36 -11.54 -28.62
CA VAL A 91 -36.01 -11.11 -28.95
C VAL A 91 -35.12 -12.33 -29.13
N VAL A 92 -34.57 -12.52 -30.33
CA VAL A 92 -33.69 -13.63 -30.65
C VAL A 92 -32.24 -13.14 -30.77
N GLU A 93 -31.38 -13.55 -29.83
CA GLU A 93 -29.92 -13.36 -29.89
C GLU A 93 -29.26 -14.73 -30.13
N ASN A 94 -28.40 -14.83 -31.15
CA ASN A 94 -27.64 -16.05 -31.44
C ASN A 94 -28.50 -17.34 -31.46
N ASN A 95 -29.68 -17.28 -32.10
CA ASN A 95 -30.68 -18.35 -32.16
C ASN A 95 -31.30 -18.73 -30.78
N ASN A 96 -31.18 -17.90 -29.77
CA ASN A 96 -31.85 -18.10 -28.50
C ASN A 96 -32.89 -16.99 -28.25
N LEU A 97 -34.00 -17.35 -27.66
CA LEU A 97 -34.98 -16.40 -27.17
C LEU A 97 -34.46 -15.77 -25.89
N VAL A 98 -34.03 -14.52 -25.94
CA VAL A 98 -33.49 -13.80 -24.78
C VAL A 98 -34.40 -12.65 -24.43
N ASP A 99 -34.71 -12.56 -23.14
CA ASP A 99 -35.45 -11.42 -22.59
C ASP A 99 -34.65 -10.75 -21.47
N SER A 100 -34.94 -9.48 -21.22
CA SER A 100 -34.22 -8.73 -20.18
C SER A 100 -35.02 -7.54 -19.66
N CYS A 101 -34.71 -7.16 -18.41
CA CYS A 101 -35.22 -5.91 -17.83
C CYS A 101 -34.12 -5.24 -16.98
N TYR A 102 -34.39 -4.00 -16.58
CA TYR A 102 -33.57 -3.26 -15.64
C TYR A 102 -34.32 -3.08 -14.32
N LEU A 103 -33.62 -3.29 -13.23
CA LEU A 103 -34.05 -2.94 -11.88
C LEU A 103 -33.31 -1.66 -11.49
N GLU A 104 -34.01 -0.56 -11.42
CA GLU A 104 -33.43 0.78 -11.27
C GLU A 104 -33.50 1.30 -9.82
N ASN A 105 -32.66 2.32 -9.51
CA ASN A 105 -32.66 3.02 -8.22
C ASN A 105 -32.35 2.09 -7.02
N LEU A 106 -31.45 1.16 -7.20
CA LEU A 106 -31.08 0.20 -6.16
C LEU A 106 -30.05 0.79 -5.20
N ALA A 107 -30.20 0.45 -3.93
CA ALA A 107 -29.24 0.79 -2.87
C ALA A 107 -28.02 -0.14 -2.90
N ASN A 108 -26.99 0.22 -2.12
CA ASN A 108 -25.79 -0.59 -1.97
C ASN A 108 -26.04 -1.83 -1.10
N ALA A 109 -26.64 -2.84 -1.68
CA ALA A 109 -26.97 -4.10 -1.01
C ALA A 109 -26.87 -5.28 -1.99
N VAL A 110 -26.71 -6.49 -1.47
CA VAL A 110 -26.83 -7.71 -2.26
C VAL A 110 -28.33 -7.99 -2.45
N TYR A 111 -28.73 -8.16 -3.71
CA TYR A 111 -30.09 -8.50 -4.08
C TYR A 111 -30.19 -9.95 -4.52
N THR A 112 -31.19 -10.64 -3.98
CA THR A 112 -31.67 -11.90 -4.57
C THR A 112 -32.67 -11.55 -5.65
N VAL A 113 -32.39 -11.94 -6.88
CA VAL A 113 -33.26 -11.73 -8.04
C VAL A 113 -33.81 -13.07 -8.47
N THR A 114 -35.11 -13.16 -8.66
CA THR A 114 -35.78 -14.37 -9.15
C THR A 114 -36.59 -14.11 -10.39
N VAL A 115 -36.69 -15.09 -11.28
CA VAL A 115 -37.49 -15.01 -12.49
C VAL A 115 -38.30 -16.28 -12.63
N SER A 116 -39.58 -16.12 -12.89
CA SER A 116 -40.53 -17.21 -13.18
C SER A 116 -41.53 -16.81 -14.29
N ASN A 117 -42.12 -17.77 -14.94
CA ASN A 117 -43.18 -17.58 -15.90
C ASN A 117 -44.53 -17.81 -15.24
N ILE A 118 -45.50 -17.00 -15.59
CA ILE A 118 -46.91 -17.13 -15.18
C ILE A 118 -47.75 -17.45 -16.41
N SER A 119 -48.53 -18.50 -16.31
CA SER A 119 -49.45 -18.88 -17.37
C SER A 119 -50.77 -18.11 -17.32
N VAL A 120 -51.56 -18.26 -18.37
CA VAL A 120 -52.92 -17.64 -18.50
C VAL A 120 -53.86 -18.03 -17.37
N ASP A 121 -53.69 -19.24 -16.79
CA ASP A 121 -54.42 -19.75 -15.65
C ASP A 121 -53.82 -19.40 -14.29
N SER A 122 -52.83 -18.49 -14.27
CA SER A 122 -52.14 -18.00 -13.08
C SER A 122 -51.23 -19.04 -12.39
N THR A 123 -50.89 -20.12 -13.07
CA THR A 123 -49.89 -21.10 -12.56
C THR A 123 -48.48 -20.56 -12.72
N GLU A 124 -47.68 -20.63 -11.66
CA GLU A 124 -46.29 -20.15 -11.67
C GLU A 124 -45.28 -21.32 -11.96
N SER A 125 -44.33 -21.09 -12.83
CA SER A 125 -43.26 -22.04 -13.12
C SER A 125 -42.27 -22.17 -11.96
N ILE A 126 -41.36 -23.14 -12.07
CA ILE A 126 -40.20 -23.20 -11.19
C ILE A 126 -39.41 -21.91 -11.37
N VAL A 127 -38.94 -21.35 -10.24
CA VAL A 127 -38.24 -20.10 -10.14
C VAL A 127 -36.73 -20.31 -10.39
N GLU A 128 -36.13 -19.48 -11.23
CA GLU A 128 -34.65 -19.35 -11.31
C GLU A 128 -34.22 -18.19 -10.41
N SER A 129 -33.07 -18.34 -9.74
CA SER A 129 -32.57 -17.32 -8.82
C SER A 129 -31.10 -17.01 -9.05
N ALA A 130 -30.71 -15.75 -8.86
CA ALA A 130 -29.35 -15.27 -8.93
C ALA A 130 -29.13 -14.14 -7.91
N TYR A 131 -27.87 -13.89 -7.56
CA TYR A 131 -27.49 -12.84 -6.62
C TYR A 131 -26.62 -11.82 -7.35
N ALA A 132 -26.86 -10.54 -7.08
CA ALA A 132 -26.02 -9.47 -7.59
C ALA A 132 -26.06 -8.24 -6.67
N ARG A 133 -25.02 -7.43 -6.73
CA ARG A 133 -24.92 -6.15 -6.01
C ARG A 133 -24.69 -5.04 -7.04
N PRO A 134 -25.52 -4.00 -7.09
CA PRO A 134 -25.27 -2.85 -7.97
C PRO A 134 -24.07 -2.05 -7.47
N TYR A 135 -23.41 -1.33 -8.37
CA TYR A 135 -22.43 -0.32 -8.00
C TYR A 135 -23.13 0.97 -7.60
N THR A 136 -22.66 1.57 -6.52
CA THR A 136 -23.16 2.85 -5.98
C THR A 136 -21.99 3.66 -5.45
N GLU A 137 -22.21 4.90 -5.02
CA GLU A 137 -21.16 5.79 -4.50
C GLU A 137 -20.43 5.21 -3.28
N SER A 138 -21.09 4.38 -2.50
CA SER A 138 -20.53 3.77 -1.28
C SER A 138 -19.93 2.38 -1.52
N HIS A 139 -19.81 1.93 -2.78
CA HIS A 139 -19.19 0.65 -3.08
C HIS A 139 -17.66 0.73 -2.86
N GLU A 140 -17.09 -0.22 -2.16
CA GLU A 140 -15.67 -0.25 -1.77
C GLU A 140 -14.70 -0.22 -2.95
N ASP A 141 -15.06 -0.82 -4.08
CA ASP A 141 -14.23 -0.83 -5.29
C ASP A 141 -13.99 0.57 -5.86
N LEU A 142 -14.87 1.53 -5.58
CA LEU A 142 -14.69 2.91 -6.03
C LEU A 142 -13.47 3.60 -5.41
N GLN A 143 -13.13 3.28 -4.16
CA GLN A 143 -12.02 3.92 -3.45
C GLN A 143 -10.67 3.60 -4.08
N THR A 144 -10.50 2.40 -4.59
CA THR A 144 -9.25 1.96 -5.25
C THR A 144 -9.23 2.31 -6.73
N PHE A 145 -10.39 2.40 -7.35
CA PHE A 145 -10.54 2.61 -8.79
C PHE A 145 -10.20 4.04 -9.23
N THR A 146 -10.38 5.03 -8.36
CA THR A 146 -10.34 6.45 -8.75
C THR A 146 -9.03 7.15 -8.44
N ARG A 147 -7.97 6.43 -8.05
CA ARG A 147 -6.64 7.00 -7.88
C ARG A 147 -6.01 7.35 -9.23
N GLY A 148 -5.39 8.51 -9.31
CA GLY A 148 -4.66 8.95 -10.50
C GLY A 148 -3.67 10.08 -10.16
N ILE A 149 -3.95 10.84 -9.09
CA ILE A 149 -3.01 11.79 -8.52
C ILE A 149 -2.61 11.27 -7.15
N ILE A 150 -1.31 11.03 -6.94
CA ILE A 150 -0.76 10.63 -5.64
C ILE A 150 -0.72 11.86 -4.74
N ASN A 151 -0.17 12.96 -5.27
CA ASN A 151 0.01 14.18 -4.52
C ASN A 151 0.10 15.40 -5.46
N PHE A 152 -0.05 16.58 -4.89
CA PHE A 152 0.08 17.85 -5.63
C PHE A 152 0.66 18.92 -4.71
N TYR A 153 1.38 19.87 -5.34
CA TYR A 153 2.09 20.92 -4.62
C TYR A 153 1.92 22.25 -5.34
N PRO A 154 1.34 23.30 -4.72
CA PRO A 154 1.28 24.64 -5.28
C PRO A 154 2.68 25.27 -5.36
N LEU A 155 3.06 25.76 -6.53
CA LEU A 155 4.35 26.39 -6.79
C LEU A 155 4.18 27.66 -7.63
N ASN A 156 4.27 28.85 -7.01
CA ASN A 156 4.30 30.15 -7.72
C ASN A 156 3.29 30.28 -8.89
N GLY A 157 2.00 30.05 -8.61
CA GLY A 157 0.94 30.11 -9.60
C GLY A 157 0.81 28.87 -10.50
N ARG A 158 1.61 27.85 -10.26
CA ARG A 158 1.55 26.56 -10.95
C ARG A 158 1.32 25.44 -9.93
N LEU A 159 0.88 24.30 -10.40
CA LEU A 159 0.67 23.10 -9.60
C LEU A 159 1.62 22.01 -10.06
N ALA A 160 2.48 21.53 -9.17
CA ALA A 160 3.19 20.28 -9.40
C ALA A 160 2.27 19.12 -9.08
N VAL A 161 2.03 18.26 -10.04
CA VAL A 161 1.18 17.08 -9.91
C VAL A 161 2.03 15.83 -10.00
N ILE A 162 1.84 14.92 -9.06
CA ILE A 162 2.48 13.61 -9.04
C ILE A 162 1.42 12.57 -9.38
N LEU A 163 1.64 11.88 -10.48
CA LEU A 163 0.70 10.88 -10.98
C LEU A 163 1.06 9.47 -10.50
N ASP A 164 0.03 8.67 -10.29
CA ASP A 164 0.10 7.22 -10.08
C ASP A 164 -0.36 6.48 -11.33
N ASP A 165 -0.32 5.16 -11.27
CA ASP A 165 -0.97 4.31 -12.25
C ASP A 165 -2.48 4.54 -12.22
N VAL A 166 -3.03 5.05 -13.31
CA VAL A 166 -4.48 5.12 -13.48
C VAL A 166 -4.97 3.75 -13.92
N ASN A 167 -6.02 3.28 -13.30
CA ASN A 167 -6.68 2.03 -13.68
C ASN A 167 -7.03 2.07 -15.17
N GLU A 168 -6.72 1.00 -15.91
CA GLU A 168 -6.96 0.90 -17.36
C GLU A 168 -8.43 1.11 -17.75
N ASN A 169 -9.34 0.83 -16.83
CA ASN A 169 -10.78 1.00 -17.02
C ASN A 169 -11.29 2.43 -16.81
N ILE A 170 -10.44 3.37 -16.40
CA ILE A 170 -10.72 4.81 -16.45
C ILE A 170 -10.64 5.24 -17.92
N SER A 171 -11.75 5.70 -18.47
CA SER A 171 -11.82 6.20 -19.84
C SER A 171 -11.35 7.65 -19.95
N GLU A 172 -11.62 8.46 -18.92
CA GLU A 172 -11.30 9.88 -18.90
C GLU A 172 -10.93 10.33 -17.49
N MET A 173 -9.86 11.12 -17.36
CA MET A 173 -9.42 11.73 -16.11
C MET A 173 -8.83 13.10 -16.38
N ASN A 174 -9.50 14.15 -15.90
CA ASN A 174 -9.17 15.53 -16.16
C ASN A 174 -8.95 16.31 -14.87
N LEU A 175 -7.89 17.12 -14.84
CA LEU A 175 -7.73 18.20 -13.87
C LEU A 175 -8.36 19.47 -14.44
N VAL A 176 -9.33 20.03 -13.73
CA VAL A 176 -10.05 21.24 -14.10
C VAL A 176 -9.73 22.35 -13.11
N TYR A 177 -9.24 23.49 -13.60
CA TYR A 177 -8.82 24.63 -12.79
C TYR A 177 -9.18 25.95 -13.46
N TRP A 178 -9.14 27.03 -12.69
CA TRP A 178 -9.30 28.38 -13.20
C TRP A 178 -7.92 29.03 -13.40
N GLY A 179 -7.71 29.62 -14.57
CA GLY A 179 -6.52 30.39 -14.87
C GLY A 179 -6.57 31.81 -14.30
N SER A 180 -5.41 32.45 -14.19
CA SER A 180 -5.29 33.87 -13.85
C SER A 180 -5.89 34.80 -14.92
N ASP A 181 -6.19 34.28 -16.11
CA ASP A 181 -6.96 34.92 -17.18
C ASP A 181 -8.47 34.95 -16.92
N GLY A 182 -8.95 34.27 -15.87
CA GLY A 182 -10.36 34.15 -15.51
C GLY A 182 -11.11 33.06 -16.25
N GLU A 183 -10.46 32.29 -17.10
CA GLU A 183 -11.06 31.20 -17.87
C GLU A 183 -10.83 29.84 -17.16
N GLN A 184 -11.70 28.88 -17.46
CA GLN A 184 -11.57 27.51 -16.96
C GLN A 184 -10.73 26.68 -17.94
N HIS A 185 -9.70 26.04 -17.42
CA HIS A 185 -8.80 25.16 -18.16
C HIS A 185 -8.97 23.71 -17.75
N THR A 186 -8.72 22.82 -18.71
CA THR A 186 -8.77 21.37 -18.49
C THR A 186 -7.46 20.74 -18.95
N TRP A 187 -6.84 19.99 -18.06
CA TRP A 187 -5.63 19.24 -18.35
C TRP A 187 -5.93 17.73 -18.25
N ASN A 188 -5.69 17.01 -19.36
CA ASN A 188 -5.99 15.56 -19.42
C ASN A 188 -4.88 14.77 -18.74
N ILE A 189 -5.17 14.28 -17.54
CA ILE A 189 -4.22 13.49 -16.74
C ILE A 189 -3.83 12.21 -17.49
N LYS A 190 -4.80 11.53 -18.12
CA LYS A 190 -4.59 10.23 -18.75
C LYS A 190 -3.63 10.30 -19.95
N GLU A 191 -3.69 11.37 -20.72
CA GLU A 191 -2.78 11.57 -21.86
C GLU A 191 -1.33 11.79 -21.44
N HIS A 192 -1.11 12.35 -20.25
CA HIS A 192 0.20 12.65 -19.70
C HIS A 192 0.76 11.53 -18.83
N MET A 193 0.02 10.46 -18.63
CA MET A 193 0.55 9.27 -17.95
C MET A 193 1.65 8.65 -18.80
N GLY A 194 2.87 8.76 -18.30
CA GLY A 194 4.06 8.35 -19.02
C GLY A 194 4.01 6.91 -19.50
N LEU A 195 4.50 6.68 -20.70
CA LEU A 195 4.80 5.35 -21.18
C LEU A 195 5.87 4.74 -20.26
N ARG A 196 5.65 3.52 -19.80
CA ARG A 196 6.68 2.75 -19.13
C ARG A 196 7.82 2.53 -20.12
N LEU A 197 8.96 3.16 -19.87
CA LEU A 197 10.15 2.93 -20.64
C LEU A 197 10.92 1.77 -20.01
N SER A 198 10.79 0.59 -20.60
CA SER A 198 11.70 -0.51 -20.31
C SER A 198 12.87 -0.44 -21.29
N LEU A 199 14.07 -0.16 -20.80
CA LEU A 199 15.28 -0.17 -21.61
C LEU A 199 15.91 -1.56 -21.74
N PHE A 200 15.65 -2.45 -20.78
CA PHE A 200 16.26 -3.77 -20.71
C PHE A 200 15.24 -4.92 -20.58
N GLY A 201 14.05 -4.73 -21.16
CA GLY A 201 13.03 -5.75 -21.24
C GLY A 201 12.28 -6.06 -19.94
N GLU A 202 12.96 -6.14 -18.81
CA GLU A 202 12.37 -6.51 -17.51
C GLU A 202 12.46 -5.40 -16.46
N ILE A 203 13.25 -4.35 -16.69
CA ILE A 203 13.44 -3.27 -15.71
C ILE A 203 12.54 -2.10 -16.09
N ASP A 204 11.47 -1.92 -15.32
CA ASP A 204 10.58 -0.78 -15.41
C ASP A 204 11.19 0.40 -14.64
N PHE A 205 11.80 1.33 -15.35
CA PHE A 205 12.40 2.52 -14.76
C PHE A 205 11.38 3.61 -14.38
N GLY A 206 10.11 3.24 -14.31
CA GLY A 206 9.08 4.15 -13.87
C GLY A 206 8.70 5.20 -14.90
N ARG A 207 7.73 5.98 -14.52
CA ARG A 207 7.12 7.04 -15.30
C ARG A 207 7.77 8.36 -14.96
N ASP A 208 7.60 9.34 -15.84
CA ASP A 208 7.78 10.73 -15.48
C ASP A 208 6.59 11.13 -14.61
N TYR A 209 6.75 11.04 -13.30
CA TYR A 209 5.68 11.22 -12.33
C TYR A 209 5.29 12.68 -12.10
N TYR A 210 6.17 13.62 -12.50
CA TYR A 210 6.02 15.01 -12.14
C TYR A 210 5.63 15.86 -13.34
N PHE A 211 4.50 16.57 -13.20
CA PHE A 211 4.03 17.52 -14.19
C PHE A 211 3.82 18.88 -13.53
N LEU A 212 4.23 19.92 -14.20
CA LEU A 212 4.00 21.29 -13.77
C LEU A 212 2.89 21.89 -14.63
N ILE A 213 1.76 22.20 -14.01
CA ILE A 213 0.54 22.68 -14.66
C ILE A 213 0.26 24.11 -14.18
N PRO A 214 -0.07 25.03 -15.05
CA PRO A 214 -0.02 24.97 -16.51
C PRO A 214 1.41 24.89 -17.07
N GLY A 215 1.51 24.63 -18.35
CA GLY A 215 2.77 24.62 -19.08
C GLY A 215 3.46 25.98 -19.08
N GLU A 216 4.68 26.04 -19.61
CA GLU A 216 5.44 27.28 -19.70
C GLU A 216 4.77 28.23 -20.70
N GLY A 217 4.53 29.48 -20.26
CA GLY A 217 3.86 30.52 -21.10
C GLY A 217 2.33 30.47 -21.04
N GLU A 218 1.73 29.52 -20.35
CA GLU A 218 0.29 29.47 -20.12
C GLU A 218 -0.13 30.29 -18.88
N PRO A 219 -1.39 30.75 -18.80
CA PRO A 219 -1.90 31.50 -17.65
C PRO A 219 -1.74 30.67 -16.35
N GLY A 220 -1.24 31.29 -15.29
CA GLY A 220 -1.09 30.66 -13.99
C GLY A 220 -2.43 30.25 -13.37
N ILE A 221 -2.41 29.37 -12.38
CA ILE A 221 -3.60 28.91 -11.67
C ILE A 221 -4.08 29.98 -10.68
N ASP A 222 -5.38 30.28 -10.69
CA ASP A 222 -6.05 31.04 -9.64
C ASP A 222 -6.39 30.12 -8.46
N PHE A 223 -5.48 30.02 -7.50
CA PHE A 223 -5.65 29.20 -6.30
C PHE A 223 -6.74 29.70 -5.34
N SER A 224 -7.40 30.83 -5.61
CA SER A 224 -8.58 31.23 -4.84
C SER A 224 -9.83 30.43 -5.20
N LYS A 225 -9.80 29.73 -6.32
CA LYS A 225 -10.89 28.91 -6.84
C LYS A 225 -10.60 27.43 -6.69
N GLU A 226 -11.65 26.62 -6.77
CA GLU A 226 -11.54 25.17 -6.68
C GLU A 226 -10.76 24.58 -7.86
N ILE A 227 -9.94 23.59 -7.56
CA ILE A 227 -9.31 22.70 -8.53
C ILE A 227 -9.99 21.33 -8.39
N LYS A 228 -10.49 20.78 -9.49
CA LYS A 228 -11.27 19.53 -9.49
C LYS A 228 -10.62 18.46 -10.35
N ILE A 229 -10.83 17.22 -9.96
CA ILE A 229 -10.53 16.06 -10.78
C ILE A 229 -11.84 15.45 -11.23
N GLN A 230 -12.09 15.50 -12.53
CA GLN A 230 -13.23 14.83 -13.18
C GLN A 230 -12.79 13.48 -13.70
N ARG A 231 -13.62 12.48 -13.47
CA ARG A 231 -13.29 11.09 -13.80
C ARG A 231 -14.46 10.39 -14.42
N LYS A 232 -14.18 9.57 -15.43
CA LYS A 232 -15.14 8.72 -16.10
C LYS A 232 -14.52 7.36 -16.35
N GLY A 233 -15.28 6.30 -16.21
CA GLY A 233 -14.77 4.96 -16.44
C GLY A 233 -15.80 3.88 -16.19
N LYS A 234 -15.36 2.64 -16.35
CA LYS A 234 -16.20 1.46 -16.23
C LYS A 234 -15.60 0.51 -15.20
N LEU A 235 -16.29 0.30 -14.09
CA LEU A 235 -15.88 -0.67 -13.09
C LEU A 235 -15.86 -2.10 -13.67
N PRO A 236 -14.98 -2.98 -13.16
CA PRO A 236 -14.97 -4.38 -13.57
C PRO A 236 -16.37 -4.99 -13.43
N ASN A 237 -16.85 -5.68 -14.47
CA ASN A 237 -18.18 -6.29 -14.54
C ASN A 237 -19.37 -5.31 -14.50
N CYS A 238 -19.16 -4.00 -14.43
CA CYS A 238 -20.25 -3.03 -14.55
C CYS A 238 -20.69 -2.92 -16.01
N ILE A 239 -22.02 -2.90 -16.23
CA ILE A 239 -22.56 -2.72 -17.60
C ILE A 239 -22.49 -1.26 -18.05
N ASP A 240 -22.35 -0.33 -17.10
CA ASP A 240 -22.40 1.12 -17.33
C ASP A 240 -21.01 1.75 -17.29
N GLU A 241 -20.82 2.76 -18.09
CA GLU A 241 -19.78 3.74 -17.91
C GLU A 241 -20.29 4.80 -16.91
N ILE A 242 -19.45 5.13 -15.93
CA ILE A 242 -19.82 5.93 -14.77
C ILE A 242 -19.10 7.27 -14.85
N ASN A 243 -19.84 8.36 -14.69
CA ASN A 243 -19.28 9.65 -14.34
C ASN A 243 -19.15 9.69 -12.80
N PHE A 244 -17.93 9.63 -12.30
CA PHE A 244 -17.68 9.69 -10.86
C PHE A 244 -17.88 11.12 -10.36
N GLU A 245 -18.20 11.25 -9.09
CA GLU A 245 -18.27 12.54 -8.45
C GLU A 245 -16.92 13.26 -8.53
N ASP A 246 -16.96 14.58 -8.82
CA ASP A 246 -15.76 15.40 -8.90
C ASP A 246 -15.03 15.39 -7.54
N ALA A 247 -13.73 15.10 -7.55
CA ALA A 247 -12.89 15.26 -6.37
C ALA A 247 -12.25 16.67 -6.38
N THR A 248 -12.37 17.38 -5.27
CA THR A 248 -11.74 18.68 -5.11
C THR A 248 -10.34 18.49 -4.52
N LEU A 249 -9.32 19.10 -5.13
CA LEU A 249 -7.99 19.20 -4.57
C LEU A 249 -7.98 20.32 -3.52
N LEU A 250 -7.72 19.98 -2.28
CA LEU A 250 -7.63 20.94 -1.18
C LEU A 250 -6.20 21.52 -1.15
N LYS A 251 -6.06 22.79 -1.51
CA LYS A 251 -4.75 23.48 -1.61
C LYS A 251 -4.03 23.64 -0.27
N ASP A 252 -4.79 23.64 0.83
CA ASP A 252 -4.28 23.88 2.17
C ASP A 252 -3.97 22.57 2.92
N GLU A 253 -4.27 21.42 2.34
CA GLU A 253 -4.02 20.12 2.93
C GLU A 253 -2.64 19.61 2.50
N GLN A 254 -1.67 19.77 3.39
CA GLN A 254 -0.33 19.22 3.20
C GLN A 254 -0.27 17.83 3.84
N VAL A 255 -0.16 16.80 3.01
CA VAL A 255 0.01 15.42 3.48
C VAL A 255 1.50 15.08 3.51
N TRP A 256 2.07 15.08 4.70
CA TRP A 256 3.47 14.78 4.93
C TRP A 256 3.70 13.28 5.08
N SER A 257 4.77 12.78 4.50
CA SER A 257 5.27 11.45 4.82
C SER A 257 5.72 11.37 6.28
N ALA A 258 5.67 10.18 6.86
CA ALA A 258 6.01 9.98 8.27
C ALA A 258 7.43 10.48 8.61
N GLY A 259 8.41 10.23 7.71
CA GLY A 259 9.79 10.69 7.89
C GLY A 259 9.90 12.21 7.93
N PHE A 260 9.26 12.92 6.98
CA PHE A 260 9.27 14.38 6.97
C PHE A 260 8.49 15.01 8.11
N SER A 261 7.34 14.44 8.49
CA SER A 261 6.60 14.90 9.67
C SER A 261 7.45 14.84 10.93
N GLN A 262 8.17 13.75 11.12
CA GLN A 262 9.08 13.59 12.26
C GLN A 262 10.30 14.53 12.16
N LEU A 263 10.90 14.67 11.00
CA LEU A 263 12.00 15.61 10.78
C LEU A 263 11.59 17.05 11.13
N LEU A 264 10.44 17.50 10.63
CA LEU A 264 9.94 18.85 10.89
C LEU A 264 9.63 19.06 12.37
N LEU A 265 8.95 18.10 13.00
CA LEU A 265 8.67 18.16 14.43
C LEU A 265 9.97 18.27 15.23
N LYS A 266 10.98 17.53 14.88
CA LYS A 266 12.22 17.39 15.65
C LYS A 266 13.25 18.46 15.36
N GLN A 267 13.37 18.92 14.13
CA GLN A 267 14.31 19.98 13.76
C GLN A 267 13.74 21.39 13.97
N TYR A 268 12.44 21.57 13.79
CA TYR A 268 11.81 22.88 13.75
C TYR A 268 10.70 23.05 14.79
N GLY A 269 10.36 22.00 15.53
CA GLY A 269 9.33 22.05 16.56
C GLY A 269 7.90 21.89 16.06
N GLY A 270 7.71 21.63 14.78
CA GLY A 270 6.39 21.39 14.17
C GLY A 270 6.33 21.72 12.70
N VAL A 271 5.12 21.63 12.15
CA VAL A 271 4.81 21.97 10.77
C VAL A 271 3.90 23.19 10.78
N THR A 272 4.45 24.37 10.47
CA THR A 272 3.69 25.61 10.33
C THR A 272 4.06 26.28 9.02
N ASP A 273 3.16 27.09 8.47
CA ASP A 273 3.43 27.85 7.24
C ASP A 273 4.65 28.76 7.38
N GLU A 274 4.88 29.31 8.57
CA GLU A 274 6.06 30.15 8.84
C GLU A 274 7.35 29.33 8.70
N ILE A 275 7.39 28.11 9.27
CA ILE A 275 8.54 27.20 9.17
C ILE A 275 8.73 26.80 7.71
N ILE A 276 7.69 26.34 7.03
CA ILE A 276 7.75 25.88 5.65
C ILE A 276 8.27 27.00 4.74
N ASN A 277 7.80 28.21 4.91
CA ASN A 277 8.22 29.38 4.12
C ASN A 277 9.63 29.89 4.47
N SER A 278 10.14 29.59 5.66
CA SER A 278 11.46 30.05 6.11
C SER A 278 12.60 29.13 5.68
N VAL A 279 12.32 27.87 5.33
CA VAL A 279 13.34 26.86 5.06
C VAL A 279 13.95 27.05 3.67
N GLU A 280 15.20 27.46 3.62
CA GLU A 280 16.00 27.57 2.39
C GLU A 280 16.97 26.40 2.19
N THR A 281 17.32 25.68 3.27
CA THR A 281 18.25 24.53 3.24
C THR A 281 17.71 23.41 4.12
N ILE A 282 17.72 22.19 3.60
CA ILE A 282 17.38 20.97 4.35
C ILE A 282 18.58 20.04 4.36
N GLU A 283 18.93 19.57 5.54
CA GLU A 283 19.93 18.52 5.75
C GLU A 283 19.21 17.19 6.04
N LEU A 284 19.52 16.17 5.24
CA LEU A 284 18.97 14.82 5.37
C LEU A 284 20.12 13.86 5.67
N ASP A 285 20.15 13.35 6.90
CA ASP A 285 21.20 12.48 7.39
C ASP A 285 20.75 11.03 7.62
N TYR A 286 19.46 10.76 7.37
CA TYR A 286 18.84 9.45 7.60
C TYR A 286 18.00 9.03 6.39
N ASP A 287 17.64 7.76 6.34
CA ASP A 287 16.78 7.22 5.30
C ASP A 287 15.44 7.94 5.28
N MET A 288 15.07 8.38 4.09
CA MET A 288 13.79 9.00 3.83
C MET A 288 13.01 8.11 2.86
N ALA A 289 11.77 7.81 3.19
CA ALA A 289 10.92 7.01 2.32
C ALA A 289 10.63 7.72 0.98
N SER A 290 10.59 9.05 0.98
CA SER A 290 10.35 9.86 -0.21
C SER A 290 10.97 11.25 -0.06
N PHE A 291 11.38 11.85 -1.18
CA PHE A 291 11.80 13.26 -1.26
C PHE A 291 10.68 14.18 -1.76
N GLN A 292 9.50 13.64 -2.04
CA GLN A 292 8.40 14.42 -2.62
C GLN A 292 8.00 15.59 -1.73
N ASP A 293 8.07 15.43 -0.42
CA ASP A 293 7.72 16.47 0.54
C ASP A 293 8.62 17.71 0.46
N LEU A 294 9.81 17.60 -0.16
CA LEU A 294 10.66 18.76 -0.45
C LEU A 294 9.93 19.79 -1.33
N LEU A 295 8.92 19.39 -2.09
CA LEU A 295 8.12 20.27 -2.93
C LEU A 295 7.25 21.24 -2.10
N TYR A 296 6.93 20.91 -0.86
CA TYR A 296 6.16 21.82 0.02
C TYR A 296 6.94 23.06 0.48
N PHE A 297 8.27 23.06 0.37
CA PHE A 297 9.10 24.20 0.79
C PHE A 297 9.31 25.18 -0.35
N PRO A 298 8.56 26.28 -0.46
CA PRO A 298 8.60 27.17 -1.63
C PRO A 298 9.96 27.85 -1.81
N ASN A 299 10.67 28.14 -0.71
CA ASN A 299 11.93 28.85 -0.70
C ASN A 299 13.18 27.95 -0.61
N LEU A 300 13.00 26.63 -0.71
CA LEU A 300 14.10 25.69 -0.65
C LEU A 300 15.05 25.86 -1.83
N LYS A 301 16.31 26.19 -1.53
CA LYS A 301 17.39 26.40 -2.49
C LYS A 301 18.45 25.31 -2.46
N LYS A 302 18.52 24.57 -1.35
CA LYS A 302 19.60 23.63 -1.13
C LYS A 302 19.15 22.40 -0.36
N VAL A 303 19.54 21.23 -0.85
CA VAL A 303 19.42 19.97 -0.13
C VAL A 303 20.83 19.42 0.13
N ILE A 304 21.10 19.01 1.36
CA ILE A 304 22.37 18.45 1.78
C ILE A 304 22.11 17.03 2.27
N LEU A 305 22.77 16.06 1.66
CA LEU A 305 22.53 14.65 1.89
C LEU A 305 23.74 14.03 2.63
N GLY A 306 23.51 13.42 3.79
CA GLY A 306 24.46 12.60 4.52
C GLY A 306 25.63 13.35 5.16
N LYS A 307 25.55 14.68 5.34
CA LYS A 307 26.67 15.51 5.84
C LYS A 307 27.12 15.11 7.24
N ASN A 308 26.19 14.77 8.12
CA ASN A 308 26.45 14.44 9.51
C ASN A 308 26.56 12.92 9.75
N ARG A 309 26.70 12.14 8.69
CA ARG A 309 26.92 10.70 8.74
C ARG A 309 28.34 10.40 8.31
N TYR A 310 29.13 9.94 9.26
CA TYR A 310 30.57 9.69 9.08
C TYR A 310 30.77 8.20 9.00
N MET A 311 30.93 7.68 7.80
CA MET A 311 31.20 6.26 7.51
C MET A 311 32.49 6.16 6.74
N ILE A 312 33.33 5.18 7.09
CA ILE A 312 34.68 5.05 6.57
C ILE A 312 34.70 4.53 5.13
N ASP A 313 33.85 3.54 4.85
CA ASP A 313 33.74 2.94 3.53
C ASP A 313 32.29 2.99 3.05
N GLY A 314 32.11 3.37 1.79
CA GLY A 314 30.82 3.66 1.19
C GLY A 314 29.94 2.47 0.85
N TYR A 315 30.04 1.37 1.58
CA TYR A 315 29.23 0.17 1.29
C TYR A 315 27.84 0.19 1.91
N THR A 316 27.63 0.98 2.94
CA THR A 316 26.29 1.14 3.52
C THR A 316 25.71 2.46 3.07
N SER A 317 25.03 2.42 1.95
CA SER A 317 24.19 3.54 1.56
C SER A 317 22.96 3.56 2.47
N MET A 318 22.68 4.71 3.04
CA MET A 318 21.36 4.99 3.52
C MET A 318 20.52 5.30 2.30
N ASN A 319 19.77 4.31 1.88
CA ASN A 319 19.00 4.41 0.67
C ASN A 319 17.57 4.81 1.03
N VAL A 320 17.08 5.76 0.30
CA VAL A 320 15.69 5.73 -0.11
C VAL A 320 15.43 4.34 -0.70
N SER A 321 14.32 3.71 -0.38
CA SER A 321 14.02 2.36 -0.90
C SER A 321 14.22 2.33 -2.42
N THR A 322 14.60 1.19 -2.98
CA THR A 322 14.92 1.08 -4.44
C THR A 322 13.80 1.59 -5.34
N THR A 323 12.55 1.44 -4.94
CA THR A 323 11.38 2.00 -5.64
C THR A 323 11.33 3.52 -5.55
N ASP A 324 11.83 4.12 -4.50
CA ASP A 324 11.75 5.55 -4.24
C ASP A 324 13.01 6.31 -4.64
N VAL A 325 14.12 5.61 -4.92
CA VAL A 325 15.34 6.22 -5.44
C VAL A 325 15.08 7.00 -6.73
N TYR A 326 14.32 6.40 -7.66
CA TYR A 326 13.94 7.07 -8.90
C TYR A 326 13.07 8.28 -8.66
N LYS A 327 12.02 8.11 -7.86
CA LYS A 327 11.14 9.21 -7.47
C LYS A 327 11.93 10.31 -6.77
N GLY A 328 12.90 9.93 -5.94
CA GLY A 328 13.80 10.86 -5.27
C GLY A 328 14.63 11.67 -6.26
N LEU A 329 15.30 11.02 -7.19
CA LEU A 329 16.11 11.69 -8.23
C LEU A 329 15.26 12.55 -9.13
N LEU A 330 14.07 12.09 -9.55
CA LEU A 330 13.12 12.88 -10.35
C LEU A 330 12.62 14.10 -9.58
N THR A 331 12.33 13.96 -8.27
CA THR A 331 11.94 15.10 -7.43
C THR A 331 13.04 16.15 -7.38
N LEU A 332 14.28 15.74 -7.15
CA LEU A 332 15.42 16.66 -7.12
C LEU A 332 15.66 17.32 -8.47
N GLN A 333 15.52 16.58 -9.57
CA GLN A 333 15.62 17.14 -10.92
C GLN A 333 14.51 18.16 -11.18
N PHE A 334 13.27 17.83 -10.80
CA PHE A 334 12.15 18.75 -10.93
C PHE A 334 12.36 20.04 -10.13
N LEU A 335 12.86 19.94 -8.89
CA LEU A 335 13.21 21.11 -8.08
C LEU A 335 14.30 21.96 -8.74
N LYS A 336 15.31 21.33 -9.32
CA LYS A 336 16.39 22.03 -10.02
C LYS A 336 15.90 22.73 -11.28
N ASP A 337 14.99 22.13 -12.03
CA ASP A 337 14.41 22.71 -13.24
C ASP A 337 13.39 23.83 -12.95
N SER A 338 12.67 23.73 -11.83
CA SER A 338 11.64 24.70 -11.45
C SER A 338 12.14 25.86 -10.57
N ARG A 339 13.38 25.78 -10.04
CA ARG A 339 13.92 26.77 -9.09
C ARG A 339 15.32 27.20 -9.48
N GLU A 340 15.48 28.49 -9.74
CA GLU A 340 16.78 29.06 -10.04
C GLU A 340 17.75 28.91 -8.87
N GLY A 341 18.96 28.43 -9.14
CA GLY A 341 20.01 28.27 -8.14
C GLY A 341 19.85 27.09 -7.19
N PHE A 342 18.86 26.21 -7.40
CA PHE A 342 18.70 25.02 -6.58
C PHE A 342 19.89 24.06 -6.72
N THR A 343 20.42 23.59 -5.58
CA THR A 343 21.58 22.71 -5.52
C THR A 343 21.34 21.51 -4.62
N VAL A 344 21.98 20.39 -4.99
CA VAL A 344 21.99 19.17 -4.17
C VAL A 344 23.44 18.84 -3.86
N GLU A 345 23.81 18.98 -2.59
CA GLU A 345 25.12 18.52 -2.09
C GLU A 345 24.98 17.12 -1.50
N ARG A 346 25.97 16.25 -1.73
CA ARG A 346 26.02 14.94 -1.09
C ARG A 346 27.38 14.69 -0.45
N TYR A 347 27.31 14.04 0.68
CA TYR A 347 28.48 13.71 1.48
C TYR A 347 28.54 12.21 1.69
N ASN A 348 29.77 11.68 1.66
CA ASN A 348 30.00 10.26 1.83
C ASN A 348 29.10 9.44 0.88
N ASN A 349 29.11 8.16 0.94
CA ASN A 349 28.36 7.35 -0.03
C ASN A 349 26.97 6.94 0.50
N HIS A 350 26.26 7.84 1.19
CA HIS A 350 25.03 7.48 1.89
C HIS A 350 23.78 7.54 1.01
N TYR A 351 23.71 8.54 0.15
CA TYR A 351 22.59 8.73 -0.75
C TYR A 351 23.04 8.66 -2.19
N PHE A 352 22.30 7.89 -2.99
CA PHE A 352 22.59 7.75 -4.42
C PHE A 352 24.05 7.38 -4.72
N GLY A 353 24.58 6.43 -3.97
CA GLY A 353 25.91 5.88 -4.20
C GLY A 353 26.02 5.18 -5.55
N ASN A 354 27.25 4.97 -6.02
CA ASN A 354 27.51 4.40 -7.34
C ASN A 354 27.14 2.91 -7.46
N ASP A 355 26.86 2.24 -6.35
CA ASP A 355 26.74 0.77 -6.28
C ASP A 355 25.31 0.26 -6.23
N PHE A 356 24.34 1.03 -6.74
CA PHE A 356 22.99 0.52 -6.91
C PHE A 356 23.00 -0.57 -7.98
N GLU A 357 22.72 -1.80 -7.61
CA GLU A 357 22.73 -2.97 -8.48
C GLU A 357 21.76 -2.85 -9.67
N SER A 358 20.71 -2.05 -9.55
CA SER A 358 19.70 -1.94 -10.60
C SER A 358 19.64 -0.59 -11.32
N VAL A 359 20.12 0.52 -10.71
CA VAL A 359 20.06 1.86 -11.30
C VAL A 359 21.16 2.74 -10.80
N SER A 360 22.09 3.02 -11.66
CA SER A 360 23.09 4.06 -11.41
C SER A 360 22.55 5.43 -11.82
N ILE A 361 23.04 6.48 -11.17
CA ILE A 361 22.85 7.87 -11.62
C ILE A 361 23.21 7.99 -13.10
N THR A 362 24.31 7.39 -13.52
CA THR A 362 24.75 7.34 -14.92
C THR A 362 23.70 6.73 -15.84
N THR A 363 22.98 5.70 -15.40
CA THR A 363 21.88 5.11 -16.18
C THR A 363 20.73 6.10 -16.32
N MET A 364 20.33 6.76 -15.25
CA MET A 364 19.27 7.78 -15.28
C MET A 364 19.65 8.98 -16.17
N GLU A 365 20.92 9.41 -16.16
CA GLU A 365 21.44 10.44 -17.04
C GLU A 365 21.44 9.97 -18.50
N PHE A 366 21.90 8.74 -18.77
CA PHE A 366 21.88 8.15 -20.11
C PHE A 366 20.47 8.03 -20.69
N MET A 367 19.50 7.74 -19.85
CA MET A 367 18.09 7.68 -20.23
C MET A 367 17.45 9.06 -20.40
N GLY A 368 18.15 10.13 -20.09
CA GLY A 368 17.62 11.49 -20.10
C GLY A 368 16.56 11.77 -19.02
N LYS A 369 16.47 10.92 -18.01
CA LYS A 369 15.53 11.08 -16.89
C LYS A 369 16.00 12.13 -15.89
N ILE A 370 17.30 12.25 -15.71
CA ILE A 370 17.94 13.33 -14.98
C ILE A 370 19.03 13.97 -15.84
N LYS A 371 19.33 15.22 -15.58
CA LYS A 371 20.38 15.95 -16.29
C LYS A 371 21.74 15.74 -15.63
N PRO A 372 22.83 15.68 -16.42
CA PRO A 372 24.18 15.62 -15.85
C PRO A 372 24.41 16.78 -14.86
N GLY A 373 25.04 16.46 -13.73
CA GLY A 373 25.33 17.42 -12.69
C GLY A 373 24.14 17.79 -11.81
N LEU A 374 23.09 16.97 -11.77
CA LEU A 374 22.01 17.10 -10.78
C LEU A 374 22.58 17.09 -9.37
N LEU A 375 23.39 16.09 -9.07
CA LEU A 375 24.05 15.93 -7.78
C LEU A 375 25.45 16.53 -7.85
N SER A 376 25.92 17.13 -6.76
CA SER A 376 27.31 17.54 -6.66
C SER A 376 28.25 16.34 -6.70
N GLU A 377 29.54 16.58 -6.98
CA GLU A 377 30.57 15.60 -6.66
C GLU A 377 30.46 15.20 -5.18
N MET A 378 30.75 13.93 -4.92
CA MET A 378 30.68 13.40 -3.56
C MET A 378 31.77 14.04 -2.70
N LYS A 379 31.36 14.63 -1.58
CA LYS A 379 32.27 15.17 -0.58
C LYS A 379 32.51 14.10 0.49
N ASN A 380 33.76 13.77 0.73
CA ASN A 380 34.13 12.86 1.81
C ASN A 380 34.49 13.65 3.06
N THR A 381 33.93 13.26 4.18
CA THR A 381 34.31 13.79 5.49
C THR A 381 35.18 12.76 6.19
N ASN A 382 36.52 12.84 5.96
CA ASN A 382 37.48 11.92 6.54
C ASN A 382 37.85 12.24 8.00
N THR A 383 37.40 13.38 8.52
CA THR A 383 37.69 13.79 9.89
C THR A 383 36.48 13.54 10.75
N LEU A 384 36.56 12.56 11.64
CA LEU A 384 35.49 12.29 12.59
C LEU A 384 35.27 13.50 13.52
N PRO A 385 34.03 13.83 13.87
CA PRO A 385 33.75 14.92 14.81
C PRO A 385 34.35 14.61 16.19
N LYS A 386 34.89 15.63 16.83
CA LYS A 386 35.36 15.54 18.20
C LYS A 386 34.15 15.74 19.13
N VAL A 387 33.67 14.65 19.68
CA VAL A 387 32.59 14.66 20.68
C VAL A 387 33.19 14.38 22.06
N VAL A 388 32.51 14.89 23.08
CA VAL A 388 32.90 14.61 24.47
C VAL A 388 31.92 13.54 24.98
N PRO A 389 32.36 12.30 25.18
CA PRO A 389 31.51 11.23 25.71
C PRO A 389 30.94 11.60 27.08
N LEU A 390 29.74 11.14 27.36
CA LEU A 390 29.19 11.22 28.70
C LEU A 390 29.98 10.31 29.65
N ASP A 391 30.11 10.73 30.91
CA ASP A 391 30.70 9.88 31.95
C ASP A 391 29.75 8.71 32.26
N THR A 392 30.15 7.52 31.86
CA THR A 392 29.38 6.28 32.02
C THR A 392 29.68 5.54 33.33
N THR A 393 30.45 6.15 34.23
CA THR A 393 30.77 5.55 35.53
C THR A 393 29.53 5.27 36.34
N GLY A 394 29.35 4.03 36.76
CA GLY A 394 28.20 3.61 37.56
C GLY A 394 26.92 3.34 36.78
N TRP A 395 26.96 3.44 35.44
CA TRP A 395 25.81 3.05 34.63
C TRP A 395 25.55 1.56 34.74
N GLU A 396 24.29 1.19 34.61
CA GLU A 396 23.85 -0.20 34.55
C GLU A 396 23.33 -0.50 33.13
N VAL A 397 23.86 -1.57 32.54
CA VAL A 397 23.45 -2.02 31.19
C VAL A 397 22.83 -3.39 31.29
N THR A 398 21.60 -3.50 30.89
CA THR A 398 20.84 -4.76 30.89
C THR A 398 20.37 -5.09 29.48
N CYS A 399 20.26 -6.39 29.18
CA CYS A 399 19.73 -6.86 27.91
C CYS A 399 18.64 -7.90 28.16
N THR A 400 17.53 -7.79 27.46
CA THR A 400 16.49 -8.85 27.44
C THR A 400 17.01 -10.03 26.62
N ASP A 401 16.72 -11.25 27.06
CA ASP A 401 16.97 -12.49 26.32
C ASP A 401 18.43 -12.76 25.91
N THR A 402 19.36 -12.68 26.88
CA THR A 402 20.69 -13.25 26.65
C THR A 402 20.61 -14.76 26.49
N VAL A 403 20.89 -15.24 25.28
CA VAL A 403 20.87 -16.69 24.99
C VAL A 403 22.17 -17.31 25.47
N TYR A 404 22.08 -18.10 26.51
CA TYR A 404 23.20 -18.92 26.97
C TYR A 404 23.28 -20.23 26.19
N ASN A 405 24.09 -20.27 25.14
CA ASN A 405 24.43 -21.53 24.46
C ASN A 405 25.87 -21.98 24.76
N GLY A 406 26.28 -21.86 26.03
CA GLY A 406 27.59 -22.42 26.45
C GLY A 406 28.85 -21.69 25.96
N TYR A 407 28.70 -20.69 25.11
CA TYR A 407 29.78 -19.83 24.64
C TYR A 407 29.88 -18.59 25.53
N LYS A 408 31.11 -18.09 25.75
CA LYS A 408 31.29 -16.81 26.46
C LYS A 408 30.65 -15.71 25.62
N THR A 409 29.45 -15.28 26.05
CA THR A 409 28.80 -14.11 25.45
C THR A 409 29.54 -12.85 25.85
N ASN A 410 29.84 -12.01 24.90
CA ASN A 410 30.32 -10.65 25.19
C ASN A 410 29.16 -9.83 25.72
N GLY A 411 29.24 -9.44 26.96
CA GLY A 411 28.12 -8.78 27.67
C GLY A 411 27.78 -7.40 27.11
N ALA A 412 26.55 -6.96 27.34
CA ALA A 412 26.06 -5.66 26.88
C ALA A 412 26.84 -4.45 27.45
N ALA A 413 27.49 -4.61 28.60
CA ALA A 413 28.37 -3.57 29.17
C ALA A 413 29.55 -3.19 28.27
N ASN A 414 29.96 -4.10 27.35
CA ASN A 414 31.03 -3.82 26.37
C ASN A 414 30.66 -2.67 25.42
N LEU A 415 29.36 -2.39 25.25
CA LEU A 415 28.90 -1.28 24.41
C LEU A 415 29.36 0.10 24.90
N LEU A 416 29.68 0.23 26.19
CA LEU A 416 30.22 1.47 26.76
C LEU A 416 31.73 1.61 26.64
N ILE A 417 32.43 0.64 26.04
CA ILE A 417 33.87 0.65 25.85
C ILE A 417 34.19 1.18 24.46
N ASP A 418 34.77 2.37 24.38
CA ASP A 418 35.18 3.00 23.10
C ASP A 418 36.47 2.38 22.54
N ASP A 419 36.46 1.07 22.37
CA ASP A 419 37.51 0.30 21.70
C ASP A 419 36.84 -0.76 20.82
N PRO A 420 37.04 -0.74 19.49
CA PRO A 420 36.39 -1.65 18.55
C PRO A 420 36.81 -3.12 18.70
N LYS A 421 37.74 -3.42 19.60
CA LYS A 421 38.08 -4.80 19.97
C LYS A 421 37.06 -5.43 20.90
N PHE A 422 36.26 -4.62 21.58
CA PHE A 422 35.18 -5.08 22.43
C PHE A 422 33.87 -5.00 21.67
N TYR A 423 32.96 -5.91 21.96
CA TYR A 423 31.65 -5.93 21.34
C TYR A 423 30.64 -6.66 22.21
N PHE A 424 29.40 -6.38 21.95
CA PHE A 424 28.25 -7.12 22.45
C PHE A 424 27.85 -8.19 21.44
N GLU A 425 27.63 -9.42 21.94
CA GLU A 425 27.11 -10.54 21.16
C GLU A 425 26.16 -11.38 22.03
N PRO A 426 24.83 -11.37 21.75
CA PRO A 426 23.86 -12.09 22.60
C PRO A 426 23.91 -13.61 22.46
N GLY A 427 24.70 -14.14 21.52
CA GLY A 427 24.81 -15.56 21.21
C GLY A 427 24.05 -15.97 19.96
N LEU A 428 24.13 -17.26 19.63
CA LEU A 428 23.46 -17.85 18.48
C LEU A 428 22.02 -18.26 18.81
N THR A 429 21.12 -17.98 17.89
CA THR A 429 19.71 -18.42 17.98
C THR A 429 19.29 -19.16 16.72
N SER A 430 18.24 -19.96 16.78
CA SER A 430 17.67 -20.68 15.63
C SER A 430 16.60 -19.88 14.86
N SER A 431 16.31 -18.67 15.32
CA SER A 431 15.31 -17.78 14.70
C SER A 431 15.70 -16.32 14.87
N VAL A 432 15.09 -15.47 14.08
CA VAL A 432 15.19 -14.01 14.26
C VAL A 432 14.66 -13.64 15.64
N LYS A 433 15.41 -12.82 16.37
CA LYS A 433 15.05 -12.28 17.68
C LYS A 433 15.33 -10.78 17.75
N VAL A 434 14.49 -10.12 18.52
CA VAL A 434 14.66 -8.71 18.90
C VAL A 434 15.29 -8.66 20.29
N PHE A 435 16.35 -7.89 20.43
CA PHE A 435 17.01 -7.65 21.70
C PHE A 435 16.84 -6.19 22.10
N GLU A 436 16.47 -5.96 23.34
CA GLU A 436 16.46 -4.62 23.93
C GLU A 436 17.61 -4.50 24.92
N VAL A 437 18.52 -3.55 24.65
CA VAL A 437 19.60 -3.18 25.54
C VAL A 437 19.23 -1.87 26.20
N LYS A 438 19.06 -1.89 27.51
CA LYS A 438 18.70 -0.73 28.31
C LYS A 438 19.90 -0.24 29.12
N PHE A 439 20.19 1.05 29.01
CA PHE A 439 21.19 1.77 29.78
C PHE A 439 20.49 2.61 30.83
N ASP A 440 20.76 2.37 32.10
CA ASP A 440 20.35 3.23 33.21
C ASP A 440 21.54 4.09 33.62
N MET A 441 21.46 5.38 33.33
CA MET A 441 22.51 6.34 33.59
C MET A 441 22.59 6.75 35.08
N LYS A 442 21.68 6.24 35.92
CA LYS A 442 21.53 6.53 37.36
C LYS A 442 21.25 8.01 37.73
N LYS A 443 21.34 8.89 36.78
CA LYS A 443 21.01 10.32 36.90
C LYS A 443 20.49 10.83 35.55
N THR A 444 19.72 11.88 35.58
CA THR A 444 19.28 12.54 34.37
C THR A 444 20.41 13.30 33.71
N MET A 445 20.59 13.11 32.42
CA MET A 445 21.63 13.76 31.62
C MET A 445 21.03 14.21 30.27
N VAL A 446 21.60 15.26 29.70
CA VAL A 446 21.26 15.67 28.33
C VAL A 446 22.12 14.86 27.36
N VAL A 447 21.49 14.09 26.50
CA VAL A 447 22.17 13.31 25.45
C VAL A 447 22.07 14.10 24.16
N LYS A 448 23.23 14.46 23.59
CA LYS A 448 23.33 15.20 22.31
C LYS A 448 23.45 14.30 21.10
N GLY A 449 23.88 13.06 21.33
CA GLY A 449 24.05 12.10 20.27
C GLY A 449 24.69 10.80 20.73
N PHE A 450 24.94 9.94 19.76
CA PHE A 450 25.50 8.62 19.95
C PHE A 450 26.59 8.36 18.90
N LYS A 451 27.77 7.96 19.35
CA LYS A 451 28.85 7.43 18.53
C LYS A 451 28.73 5.92 18.53
N ILE A 452 28.57 5.33 17.40
CA ILE A 452 28.42 3.88 17.23
C ILE A 452 29.61 3.37 16.42
N VAL A 453 30.30 2.36 16.93
CA VAL A 453 31.48 1.79 16.28
C VAL A 453 31.26 0.30 16.06
N GLN A 454 31.42 -0.16 14.84
CA GLN A 454 31.37 -1.59 14.53
C GLN A 454 32.66 -2.28 15.07
N PRO A 455 32.57 -3.54 15.51
CA PRO A 455 33.73 -4.26 16.00
C PRO A 455 34.73 -4.55 14.89
N THR A 456 36.02 -4.55 15.26
CA THR A 456 37.12 -4.92 14.35
C THR A 456 37.57 -6.37 14.51
N GLN A 457 37.08 -7.06 15.55
CA GLN A 457 37.37 -8.48 15.74
C GLN A 457 36.53 -9.35 14.84
N GLY A 458 37.18 -10.11 14.02
CA GLY A 458 36.60 -10.99 13.04
C GLY A 458 37.27 -10.82 11.69
N THR A 459 37.37 -11.89 10.96
CA THR A 459 37.87 -11.89 9.58
C THR A 459 36.74 -11.39 8.66
N GLN A 460 37.00 -11.18 7.38
CA GLN A 460 35.99 -10.86 6.37
C GLN A 460 34.77 -11.80 6.39
N THR A 461 34.91 -13.00 6.95
CA THR A 461 33.81 -13.95 7.16
C THR A 461 32.81 -13.51 8.22
N ASP A 462 33.16 -12.54 9.05
CA ASP A 462 32.34 -12.10 10.18
C ASP A 462 31.47 -10.85 9.87
N ILE A 463 31.58 -10.28 8.68
CA ILE A 463 30.76 -9.13 8.23
C ILE A 463 29.26 -9.41 8.44
N LYS A 464 28.82 -10.65 8.23
CA LYS A 464 27.45 -11.08 8.43
C LYS A 464 26.95 -11.00 9.89
N TYR A 465 27.83 -10.76 10.86
CA TYR A 465 27.47 -10.52 12.25
C TYR A 465 27.28 -9.03 12.55
N LEU A 466 27.77 -8.14 11.68
CA LEU A 466 27.72 -6.71 11.92
C LEU A 466 26.28 -6.19 11.78
N LEU A 467 25.85 -5.43 12.77
CA LEU A 467 24.49 -4.91 12.80
C LEU A 467 24.28 -3.83 11.73
N PRO A 468 23.31 -3.99 10.80
CA PRO A 468 23.07 -3.00 9.74
C PRO A 468 22.24 -1.80 10.20
N SER A 469 21.40 -1.99 11.23
CA SER A 469 20.51 -0.95 11.74
C SER A 469 20.15 -1.15 13.21
N LEU A 470 19.73 -0.09 13.87
CA LEU A 470 19.28 -0.10 15.24
C LEU A 470 18.23 1.00 15.49
N LYS A 471 17.38 0.83 16.51
CA LYS A 471 16.46 1.86 17.00
C LYS A 471 16.96 2.37 18.35
N ILE A 472 16.93 3.68 18.54
CA ILE A 472 17.34 4.34 19.78
C ILE A 472 16.14 5.08 20.38
N GLU A 473 15.83 4.77 21.60
CA GLU A 473 14.80 5.44 22.37
C GLU A 473 15.37 5.96 23.70
N VAL A 474 14.82 7.05 24.17
CA VAL A 474 15.20 7.69 25.44
C VAL A 474 14.01 7.81 26.35
N SER A 475 14.25 7.79 27.66
CA SER A 475 13.21 7.93 28.66
C SER A 475 13.72 8.66 29.90
N LYS A 476 12.83 9.41 30.57
CA LYS A 476 13.11 10.03 31.82
C LYS A 476 12.90 9.08 33.02
N ASP A 477 11.89 8.22 32.92
CA ASP A 477 11.40 7.37 34.02
C ASP A 477 11.55 5.86 33.77
N GLY A 478 11.90 5.47 32.52
CA GLY A 478 12.02 4.08 32.08
C GLY A 478 10.70 3.39 31.73
N TYR A 479 9.58 4.13 31.71
CA TYR A 479 8.24 3.66 31.36
C TYR A 479 7.77 4.28 30.04
N GLU A 480 7.84 5.60 29.93
CA GLU A 480 7.51 6.31 28.70
C GLU A 480 8.76 6.48 27.85
N TRP A 481 8.72 5.99 26.60
CA TRP A 481 9.83 5.98 25.69
C TRP A 481 9.57 6.86 24.48
N GLU A 482 10.49 7.74 24.19
CA GLU A 482 10.49 8.57 22.98
C GLU A 482 11.63 8.16 22.06
N ASN A 483 11.40 8.16 20.75
CA ASN A 483 12.48 7.95 19.79
C ASN A 483 13.51 9.07 19.94
N ALA A 484 14.80 8.73 20.01
CA ALA A 484 15.87 9.71 20.17
C ALA A 484 16.15 10.49 18.87
N THR A 485 15.67 10.00 17.74
CA THR A 485 15.83 10.63 16.44
C THR A 485 14.46 10.80 15.77
N TYR A 486 14.42 11.34 14.56
CA TYR A 486 13.17 11.44 13.81
C TYR A 486 12.79 10.15 13.03
N GLU A 487 13.65 9.14 13.07
CA GLU A 487 13.33 7.83 12.49
C GLU A 487 12.36 7.06 13.40
N ASN A 488 11.26 6.62 12.83
CA ASN A 488 10.32 5.77 13.55
C ASN A 488 10.73 4.29 13.59
N GLY A 489 11.63 3.91 12.70
CA GLY A 489 12.16 2.55 12.55
C GLY A 489 13.58 2.39 13.03
N GLY A 490 14.29 1.45 12.43
CA GLY A 490 15.72 1.29 12.61
C GLY A 490 16.50 2.35 11.83
N ILE A 491 17.53 2.89 12.43
CA ILE A 491 18.48 3.78 11.78
C ILE A 491 19.58 2.92 11.19
N ASN A 492 19.85 3.06 9.91
CA ASN A 492 20.99 2.39 9.29
C ASN A 492 22.31 2.94 9.82
N ILE A 493 23.21 2.05 10.11
CA ILE A 493 24.58 2.36 10.57
C ILE A 493 25.59 1.69 9.64
N GLY A 494 26.81 2.18 9.65
CA GLY A 494 27.91 1.55 8.91
C GLY A 494 28.03 0.08 9.30
N ASN A 495 28.24 -0.81 8.31
CA ASN A 495 28.33 -2.26 8.51
C ASN A 495 29.66 -2.88 8.10
N THR A 496 30.72 -2.08 8.00
CA THR A 496 32.09 -2.57 7.81
C THR A 496 32.86 -2.64 9.14
N PRO A 497 33.80 -3.55 9.30
CA PRO A 497 34.56 -3.66 10.54
C PRO A 497 35.25 -2.35 10.92
N GLY A 498 35.04 -1.88 12.14
CA GLY A 498 35.62 -0.64 12.67
C GLY A 498 34.94 0.65 12.19
N GLU A 499 33.92 0.56 11.36
CA GLU A 499 33.20 1.72 10.87
C GLU A 499 32.49 2.47 12.01
N THR A 500 32.59 3.81 11.95
CA THR A 500 31.99 4.70 12.96
C THR A 500 30.84 5.48 12.38
N THR A 501 29.70 5.43 13.04
CA THR A 501 28.51 6.20 12.71
C THR A 501 28.18 7.17 13.84
N PHE A 502 27.91 8.43 13.53
CA PHE A 502 27.42 9.41 14.49
C PHE A 502 25.94 9.66 14.26
N ILE A 503 25.17 9.62 15.33
CA ILE A 503 23.74 9.94 15.33
C ILE A 503 23.54 11.11 16.27
N TYR A 504 23.14 12.27 15.74
CA TYR A 504 22.87 13.45 16.54
C TYR A 504 21.41 13.48 16.96
N VAL A 505 21.17 13.76 18.24
CA VAL A 505 19.84 14.09 18.72
C VAL A 505 19.56 15.54 18.34
N PRO A 506 18.51 15.83 17.55
CA PRO A 506 18.16 17.20 17.21
C PRO A 506 18.02 18.07 18.45
N GLU A 507 18.44 19.33 18.36
CA GLU A 507 18.54 20.23 19.54
C GLU A 507 17.20 20.36 20.27
N VAL A 508 16.11 20.43 19.55
CA VAL A 508 14.74 20.51 20.11
C VAL A 508 14.32 19.26 20.90
N LEU A 509 15.01 18.13 20.68
CA LEU A 509 14.75 16.87 21.39
C LEU A 509 15.75 16.60 22.52
N GLN A 510 16.78 17.42 22.68
CA GLN A 510 17.77 17.26 23.72
C GLN A 510 17.13 17.54 25.08
N LYS A 511 16.53 16.52 25.67
CA LYS A 511 15.92 16.55 26.98
C LYS A 511 16.84 15.88 28.01
N SER A 512 16.66 16.23 29.28
CA SER A 512 17.27 15.48 30.38
C SER A 512 16.56 14.13 30.54
N VAL A 513 17.26 13.04 30.20
CA VAL A 513 16.77 11.66 30.28
C VAL A 513 17.67 10.83 31.20
N GLN A 514 17.14 9.79 31.80
CA GLN A 514 17.90 8.87 32.63
C GLN A 514 18.17 7.54 31.93
N TYR A 515 17.33 7.19 30.97
CA TYR A 515 17.41 5.88 30.32
C TYR A 515 17.58 6.03 28.82
N VAL A 516 18.38 5.13 28.25
CA VAL A 516 18.52 4.91 26.81
C VAL A 516 18.21 3.45 26.52
N ARG A 517 17.49 3.18 25.45
CA ARG A 517 17.17 1.84 24.99
C ARG A 517 17.58 1.67 23.54
N LEU A 518 18.34 0.61 23.27
CA LEU A 518 18.59 0.12 21.93
C LEU A 518 17.68 -1.05 21.64
N THR A 519 16.98 -1.00 20.51
CA THR A 519 16.29 -2.14 19.95
C THR A 519 17.06 -2.61 18.72
N ILE A 520 17.52 -3.84 18.73
CA ILE A 520 18.36 -4.44 17.69
C ILE A 520 17.83 -5.83 17.33
N VAL A 521 18.02 -6.21 16.07
CA VAL A 521 17.50 -7.47 15.52
C VAL A 521 18.69 -8.29 15.02
N ASN A 522 18.77 -9.56 15.42
CA ASN A 522 19.81 -10.44 14.87
C ASN A 522 19.51 -10.81 13.41
N GLN A 523 20.55 -11.23 12.73
CA GLN A 523 20.47 -11.59 11.32
C GLN A 523 21.03 -12.99 11.08
N TYR A 524 20.71 -13.56 9.93
CA TYR A 524 21.25 -14.84 9.51
C TYR A 524 22.79 -14.78 9.39
N VAL A 525 23.48 -15.67 10.08
CA VAL A 525 24.94 -15.72 10.08
C VAL A 525 25.51 -17.02 9.51
N ASN A 526 24.83 -18.14 9.70
CA ASN A 526 25.26 -19.44 9.21
C ASN A 526 24.12 -20.46 9.26
N ALA A 527 24.44 -21.70 8.89
CA ALA A 527 23.60 -22.86 9.13
C ALA A 527 24.40 -23.93 9.87
N THR A 528 23.70 -24.74 10.64
CA THR A 528 24.24 -25.95 11.27
C THR A 528 24.49 -27.03 10.21
N SER A 529 25.15 -28.12 10.59
CA SER A 529 25.45 -29.22 9.67
C SER A 529 24.21 -29.93 9.12
N ASP A 530 23.06 -29.81 9.78
CA ASP A 530 21.76 -30.32 9.33
C ASP A 530 20.96 -29.29 8.51
N GLY A 531 21.54 -28.12 8.19
CA GLY A 531 20.93 -27.06 7.42
C GLY A 531 20.04 -26.10 8.22
N SER A 532 19.92 -26.26 9.53
CA SER A 532 19.13 -25.34 10.36
C SER A 532 19.79 -23.96 10.42
N PRO A 533 19.03 -22.85 10.21
CA PRO A 533 19.58 -21.52 10.18
C PRO A 533 20.06 -21.06 11.57
N LEU A 534 21.15 -20.33 11.60
CA LEU A 534 21.70 -19.69 12.79
C LEU A 534 21.69 -18.18 12.62
N PHE A 535 21.23 -17.48 13.65
CA PHE A 535 21.13 -16.03 13.70
C PHE A 535 21.96 -15.49 14.87
N SER A 536 22.64 -14.37 14.64
CA SER A 536 23.38 -13.63 15.66
C SER A 536 23.56 -12.17 15.24
N LEU A 537 24.22 -11.40 16.09
CA LEU A 537 24.67 -10.06 15.78
C LEU A 537 25.91 -9.71 16.61
N ARG A 538 26.67 -8.73 16.15
CA ARG A 538 27.72 -8.06 16.92
C ARG A 538 27.58 -6.56 16.78
N LEU A 539 27.69 -5.87 17.90
CA LEU A 539 27.75 -4.42 17.95
C LEU A 539 28.94 -4.03 18.83
N GLY A 540 29.80 -3.17 18.33
CA GLY A 540 30.95 -2.67 19.06
C GLY A 540 30.54 -1.60 20.07
N ALA A 541 31.15 -0.43 20.00
CA ALA A 541 30.85 0.64 20.95
C ALA A 541 29.52 1.35 20.63
N PHE A 542 28.81 1.74 21.69
CA PHE A 542 27.67 2.65 21.66
C PHE A 542 27.88 3.70 22.74
N ILE A 543 28.41 4.84 22.35
CA ILE A 543 28.93 5.89 23.25
C ILE A 543 28.03 7.12 23.16
N PRO A 544 27.18 7.38 24.15
CA PRO A 544 26.42 8.62 24.26
C PRO A 544 27.35 9.82 24.53
N PHE A 545 27.00 10.99 23.96
CA PHE A 545 27.75 12.24 24.16
C PHE A 545 26.84 13.45 24.29
#